data_de9865763d58955a380c710997ad5445
#
_entry.id   de9865763d58955a380c710997ad5445
#
_cell.length_a   1.000
_cell.length_b   1.000
_cell.length_c   1.000
_cell.angle_alpha   90.00
_cell.angle_beta   90.00
_cell.angle_gamma   90.00
#
_symmetry.space_group_name_H-M   'P 1'
#
loop_
_entity.id
_entity.type
_entity.pdbx_description
1 polymer ?
#
loop_
_entity_poly.entity_id
_entity_poly.type
_entity_poly.pdbx_seq_one_letter_code
_entity_poly.pdbx_strand_id
1 'polypeptide(L)'
;MLEIPLILSKKPGAAMRKGTETLNTASIIQSILKRIVYPRHFWSGIMHQRAMAHTARVYDDSQLSLYAEILPGDFLNLGHFEDPGLQPQDITLRDIVRAQARHAELVAELIADSTSPVLDVGCGMGGLIRVMLAKGLSPVALSPDRNQIRHVRAKYPTVTIVETKFEDIPLDEHIHRYGTIITSESLRYLKLDRALPLMGKLLKPGGRWIACDSFRVGEERSRSGYVWADFERRMVRSDWRFVCQRDHTPNVVPTLRFVYMWGNDIARPGVRFAFRKLQRKHPRAYYILEEVIEAINGRLDQNLDLVNPDAFVARNKYMLLAMEKTS
;
A
#
# COMPACT_ATOMS: atom_id res chain seq x y z
N MET A 1 -39.99 -21.55 6.46
CA MET A 1 -40.73 -21.16 5.27
C MET A 1 -40.98 -19.67 5.38
N LEU A 2 -40.12 -18.86 4.77
CA LEU A 2 -40.33 -17.41 4.59
C LEU A 2 -39.76 -17.08 3.23
N GLU A 3 -40.65 -16.79 2.32
CA GLU A 3 -40.42 -16.50 0.91
C GLU A 3 -39.72 -15.12 0.74
N ILE A 4 -38.68 -15.09 -0.08
CA ILE A 4 -38.05 -13.86 -0.57
C ILE A 4 -38.68 -13.54 -1.92
N PRO A 5 -39.28 -12.35 -2.14
CA PRO A 5 -39.86 -12.01 -3.42
C PRO A 5 -38.76 -11.66 -4.42
N LEU A 6 -38.74 -12.39 -5.53
CA LEU A 6 -38.04 -12.04 -6.76
C LEU A 6 -38.65 -10.79 -7.38
N ILE A 7 -37.90 -9.68 -7.42
CA ILE A 7 -38.22 -8.52 -8.27
C ILE A 7 -37.40 -8.69 -9.56
N LEU A 8 -37.99 -9.41 -10.50
CA LEU A 8 -37.62 -9.36 -11.92
C LEU A 8 -38.60 -8.44 -12.63
N SER A 9 -38.19 -7.28 -13.12
CA SER A 9 -38.67 -6.68 -14.35
C SER A 9 -38.13 -5.25 -14.54
N LYS A 10 -37.05 -5.12 -15.30
CA LYS A 10 -36.90 -4.02 -16.25
C LYS A 10 -36.13 -4.53 -17.45
N LYS A 11 -36.81 -4.62 -18.58
CA LYS A 11 -36.20 -4.87 -19.90
C LYS A 11 -35.20 -3.74 -20.17
N PRO A 12 -33.95 -4.01 -20.51
CA PRO A 12 -33.09 -3.01 -21.12
C PRO A 12 -33.49 -2.87 -22.60
N GLY A 13 -33.78 -1.64 -22.98
CA GLY A 13 -34.00 -1.24 -24.36
C GLY A 13 -32.80 -1.61 -25.23
N ALA A 14 -33.12 -1.89 -26.49
CA ALA A 14 -32.19 -2.19 -27.55
C ALA A 14 -31.12 -1.09 -27.67
N ALA A 15 -29.90 -1.40 -27.21
CA ALA A 15 -28.73 -0.60 -27.46
C ALA A 15 -27.61 -1.54 -27.93
N MET A 16 -27.37 -1.44 -29.23
CA MET A 16 -26.10 -1.72 -29.92
C MET A 16 -25.40 -3.04 -29.59
N ARG A 17 -25.72 -4.06 -30.39
CA ARG A 17 -24.71 -5.03 -30.81
C ARG A 17 -23.59 -4.29 -31.56
N LYS A 18 -22.59 -3.72 -30.87
CA LYS A 18 -21.26 -3.55 -31.46
C LYS A 18 -20.70 -4.95 -31.61
N GLY A 19 -20.59 -5.39 -32.87
CA GLY A 19 -19.93 -6.62 -33.20
C GLY A 19 -18.60 -6.70 -32.50
N THR A 20 -18.27 -7.84 -31.94
CA THR A 20 -16.91 -8.23 -31.58
C THR A 20 -16.10 -8.24 -32.86
N GLU A 21 -15.58 -7.08 -33.28
CA GLU A 21 -14.54 -7.05 -34.31
C GLU A 21 -13.39 -7.88 -33.73
N THR A 22 -13.22 -9.04 -34.36
CA THR A 22 -12.03 -9.87 -34.14
C THR A 22 -10.82 -8.98 -34.46
N LEU A 23 -10.07 -8.58 -33.46
CA LEU A 23 -8.83 -7.81 -33.62
C LEU A 23 -7.93 -8.55 -34.60
N ASN A 24 -7.97 -8.15 -35.88
CA ASN A 24 -7.13 -8.72 -36.93
C ASN A 24 -5.70 -8.18 -36.73
N THR A 25 -4.70 -9.02 -36.87
CA THR A 25 -3.27 -8.66 -36.78
C THR A 25 -2.95 -7.43 -37.62
N ALA A 26 -3.56 -7.32 -38.84
CA ALA A 26 -3.39 -6.14 -39.67
C ALA A 26 -3.93 -4.86 -39.03
N SER A 27 -5.07 -4.90 -38.35
CA SER A 27 -5.64 -3.72 -37.68
C SER A 27 -4.81 -3.27 -36.48
N ILE A 28 -4.21 -4.22 -35.73
CA ILE A 28 -3.30 -3.91 -34.63
C ILE A 28 -2.03 -3.24 -35.14
N ILE A 29 -1.37 -3.84 -36.15
CA ILE A 29 -0.16 -3.29 -36.79
C ILE A 29 -0.47 -1.93 -37.37
N GLN A 30 -1.57 -1.77 -38.07
CA GLN A 30 -2.00 -0.49 -38.66
C GLN A 30 -2.25 0.57 -37.58
N SER A 31 -2.85 0.18 -36.45
CA SER A 31 -3.04 1.07 -35.29
C SER A 31 -1.73 1.50 -34.65
N ILE A 32 -0.76 0.59 -34.51
CA ILE A 32 0.57 0.87 -33.96
C ILE A 32 1.35 1.77 -34.92
N LEU A 33 1.41 1.42 -36.20
CA LEU A 33 2.08 2.24 -37.24
C LEU A 33 1.46 3.62 -37.33
N LYS A 34 0.12 3.72 -37.30
CA LYS A 34 -0.59 4.98 -37.29
C LYS A 34 -0.20 5.89 -36.12
N ARG A 35 0.02 5.30 -34.95
CA ARG A 35 0.44 6.04 -33.75
C ARG A 35 1.93 6.43 -33.74
N ILE A 36 2.78 5.65 -34.40
CA ILE A 36 4.24 5.92 -34.50
C ILE A 36 4.56 6.88 -35.64
N VAL A 37 3.94 6.68 -36.80
CA VAL A 37 4.33 7.38 -38.07
C VAL A 37 3.64 8.73 -38.20
N TYR A 38 2.42 8.92 -37.71
CA TYR A 38 1.72 10.20 -37.82
C TYR A 38 2.22 11.21 -36.81
N PRO A 39 2.76 12.36 -37.20
CA PRO A 39 3.27 13.38 -36.29
C PRO A 39 2.29 13.81 -35.20
N ARG A 40 1.00 13.83 -35.56
CA ARG A 40 -0.09 14.15 -34.64
C ARG A 40 -0.18 13.18 -33.45
N HIS A 41 0.01 11.88 -33.67
CA HIS A 41 -0.02 10.89 -32.60
C HIS A 41 1.30 10.86 -31.81
N PHE A 42 2.42 11.15 -32.47
CA PHE A 42 3.70 11.33 -31.81
C PHE A 42 3.66 12.51 -30.81
N TRP A 43 3.15 13.67 -31.27
CA TRP A 43 2.93 14.82 -30.39
C TRP A 43 1.91 14.54 -29.28
N SER A 44 0.85 13.81 -29.57
CA SER A 44 -0.11 13.34 -28.57
C SER A 44 0.56 12.45 -27.53
N GLY A 45 1.47 11.56 -27.93
CA GLY A 45 2.28 10.73 -27.03
C GLY A 45 3.19 11.56 -26.13
N ILE A 46 3.88 12.56 -26.68
CA ILE A 46 4.73 13.48 -25.90
C ILE A 46 3.89 14.30 -24.91
N MET A 47 2.74 14.79 -25.34
CA MET A 47 1.82 15.53 -24.46
C MET A 47 1.27 14.64 -23.35
N HIS A 48 0.95 13.38 -23.67
CA HIS A 48 0.53 12.39 -22.68
C HIS A 48 1.67 12.07 -21.69
N GLN A 49 2.89 11.87 -22.18
CA GLN A 49 4.07 11.67 -21.32
C GLN A 49 4.33 12.89 -20.42
N ARG A 50 4.18 14.13 -20.93
CA ARG A 50 4.31 15.35 -20.12
C ARG A 50 3.20 15.47 -19.09
N ALA A 51 1.95 15.14 -19.45
CA ALA A 51 0.83 15.10 -18.53
C ALA A 51 1.07 14.06 -17.43
N MET A 52 1.50 12.85 -17.78
CA MET A 52 1.85 11.80 -16.82
C MET A 52 3.05 12.19 -15.96
N ALA A 53 4.09 12.82 -16.52
CA ALA A 53 5.23 13.33 -15.76
C ALA A 53 4.85 14.47 -14.81
N HIS A 54 3.84 15.27 -15.16
CA HIS A 54 3.27 16.28 -14.26
C HIS A 54 2.43 15.62 -13.15
N THR A 55 1.68 14.58 -13.48
CA THR A 55 0.89 13.78 -12.51
C THR A 55 1.81 13.00 -11.57
N ALA A 56 2.95 12.50 -12.07
CA ALA A 56 3.97 11.83 -11.24
C ALA A 56 4.66 12.76 -10.21
N ARG A 57 4.54 14.08 -10.36
CA ARG A 57 4.93 15.04 -9.30
C ARG A 57 3.87 15.19 -8.21
N VAL A 58 2.67 14.72 -8.46
CA VAL A 58 1.59 14.62 -7.49
C VAL A 58 1.64 13.19 -6.97
N TYR A 59 1.73 13.03 -5.66
CA TYR A 59 1.64 11.72 -5.02
C TYR A 59 0.30 11.07 -5.41
N ASP A 60 0.38 10.08 -6.29
CA ASP A 60 -0.75 9.31 -6.82
C ASP A 60 -0.32 7.85 -6.88
N ASP A 61 -0.54 7.12 -5.78
CA ASP A 61 -0.18 5.71 -5.70
C ASP A 61 -1.30 4.83 -6.25
N SER A 62 -1.20 4.54 -7.55
CA SER A 62 -2.14 3.65 -8.24
C SER A 62 -2.09 2.20 -7.74
N GLN A 63 -0.99 1.76 -7.13
CA GLN A 63 -0.89 0.42 -6.56
C GLN A 63 -1.73 0.31 -5.30
N LEU A 64 -1.71 1.33 -4.44
CA LEU A 64 -2.56 1.38 -3.25
C LEU A 64 -4.04 1.40 -3.62
N SER A 65 -4.42 2.12 -4.70
CA SER A 65 -5.79 2.11 -5.22
C SER A 65 -6.21 0.71 -5.70
N LEU A 66 -5.31 -0.01 -6.39
CA LEU A 66 -5.58 -1.39 -6.82
C LEU A 66 -5.78 -2.34 -5.63
N TYR A 67 -4.94 -2.22 -4.59
CA TYR A 67 -5.11 -3.04 -3.39
C TYR A 67 -6.43 -2.77 -2.67
N ALA A 68 -6.87 -1.51 -2.63
CA ALA A 68 -8.16 -1.14 -2.07
C ALA A 68 -9.36 -1.72 -2.85
N GLU A 69 -9.22 -1.92 -4.16
CA GLU A 69 -10.25 -2.58 -4.98
C GLU A 69 -10.28 -4.09 -4.76
N ILE A 70 -9.13 -4.73 -4.56
CA ILE A 70 -9.03 -6.19 -4.39
C ILE A 70 -9.35 -6.61 -2.96
N LEU A 71 -8.92 -5.83 -1.96
CA LEU A 71 -9.07 -6.14 -0.54
C LEU A 71 -10.17 -5.26 0.09
N PRO A 72 -11.36 -5.79 0.31
CA PRO A 72 -12.45 -5.03 0.95
C PRO A 72 -12.10 -4.75 2.41
N GLY A 73 -11.68 -3.55 2.76
CA GLY A 73 -11.43 -3.23 4.16
C GLY A 73 -10.64 -1.97 4.44
N ASP A 74 -10.15 -1.25 3.44
CA ASP A 74 -9.31 -0.05 3.55
C ASP A 74 -7.96 -0.25 4.25
N PHE A 75 -7.58 -1.49 4.51
CA PHE A 75 -6.30 -1.82 5.11
C PHE A 75 -5.26 -2.11 4.03
N LEU A 76 -4.06 -1.58 4.22
CA LEU A 76 -2.93 -1.77 3.30
C LEU A 76 -1.72 -2.43 3.99
N ASN A 77 -1.88 -2.84 5.25
CA ASN A 77 -0.83 -3.50 6.02
C ASN A 77 -0.75 -5.01 5.72
N LEU A 78 0.35 -5.65 6.12
CA LEU A 78 0.58 -7.09 5.93
C LEU A 78 -0.30 -7.98 6.84
N GLY A 79 -1.06 -7.40 7.76
CA GLY A 79 -1.87 -8.15 8.70
C GLY A 79 -1.08 -8.71 9.89
N HIS A 80 -1.83 -9.29 10.83
CA HIS A 80 -1.28 -10.04 11.97
C HIS A 80 -2.11 -11.30 12.17
N PHE A 81 -1.54 -12.44 11.84
CA PHE A 81 -2.13 -13.75 12.10
C PHE A 81 -1.72 -14.23 13.48
N GLU A 82 -2.67 -14.63 14.29
CA GLU A 82 -2.40 -15.20 15.62
C GLU A 82 -1.68 -16.57 15.49
N ASP A 83 -1.96 -17.32 14.42
CA ASP A 83 -1.25 -18.55 14.07
C ASP A 83 -0.30 -18.31 12.88
N PRO A 84 1.01 -18.17 13.12
CA PRO A 84 2.02 -18.02 12.06
C PRO A 84 2.21 -19.29 11.21
N GLY A 85 1.72 -20.44 11.67
CA GLY A 85 1.86 -21.74 11.01
C GLY A 85 0.86 -22.00 9.88
N LEU A 86 -0.16 -21.13 9.71
CA LEU A 86 -1.17 -21.29 8.67
C LEU A 86 -0.58 -21.49 7.29
N GLN A 87 -1.09 -22.53 6.59
CA GLN A 87 -0.67 -22.83 5.25
C GLN A 87 -1.44 -21.97 4.24
N PRO A 88 -0.81 -21.55 3.13
CA PRO A 88 -1.42 -20.61 2.19
C PRO A 88 -2.72 -21.08 1.56
N GLN A 89 -2.90 -22.41 1.37
CA GLN A 89 -4.14 -23.00 0.85
C GLN A 89 -5.32 -22.91 1.82
N ASP A 90 -5.06 -22.74 3.11
CA ASP A 90 -6.07 -22.65 4.16
C ASP A 90 -6.49 -21.20 4.45
N ILE A 91 -5.82 -20.22 3.77
CA ILE A 91 -6.06 -18.79 3.95
C ILE A 91 -7.03 -18.30 2.88
N THR A 92 -8.05 -17.57 3.30
CA THR A 92 -8.97 -16.86 2.41
C THR A 92 -8.71 -15.36 2.41
N LEU A 93 -9.24 -14.63 1.41
CA LEU A 93 -9.19 -13.16 1.42
C LEU A 93 -9.85 -12.56 2.68
N ARG A 94 -10.86 -13.24 3.23
CA ARG A 94 -11.51 -12.80 4.47
C ARG A 94 -10.57 -12.90 5.68
N ASP A 95 -9.72 -13.91 5.71
CA ASP A 95 -8.73 -14.08 6.77
C ASP A 95 -7.64 -13.03 6.68
N ILE A 96 -7.22 -12.68 5.45
CA ILE A 96 -6.31 -11.54 5.23
C ILE A 96 -6.91 -10.24 5.79
N VAL A 97 -8.18 -9.94 5.47
CA VAL A 97 -8.85 -8.72 5.97
C VAL A 97 -8.97 -8.73 7.50
N ARG A 98 -9.24 -9.89 8.11
CA ARG A 98 -9.26 -10.03 9.59
C ARG A 98 -7.88 -9.80 10.20
N ALA A 99 -6.84 -10.38 9.60
CA ALA A 99 -5.46 -10.19 10.06
C ALA A 99 -5.03 -8.72 9.93
N GLN A 100 -5.43 -8.04 8.85
CA GLN A 100 -5.19 -6.61 8.67
C GLN A 100 -5.90 -5.75 9.71
N ALA A 101 -7.14 -6.08 10.05
CA ALA A 101 -7.88 -5.43 11.12
C ALA A 101 -7.21 -5.68 12.48
N ARG A 102 -6.80 -6.92 12.76
CA ARG A 102 -6.08 -7.27 13.99
C ARG A 102 -4.77 -6.50 14.16
N HIS A 103 -4.02 -6.34 13.06
CA HIS A 103 -2.83 -5.48 13.06
C HIS A 103 -3.16 -4.04 13.50
N ALA A 104 -4.19 -3.44 12.91
CA ALA A 104 -4.60 -2.08 13.26
C ALA A 104 -5.08 -1.97 14.72
N GLU A 105 -5.73 -3.00 15.25
CA GLU A 105 -6.11 -3.08 16.67
C GLU A 105 -4.89 -3.11 17.58
N LEU A 106 -3.88 -3.93 17.27
CA LEU A 106 -2.63 -4.02 18.04
C LEU A 106 -1.87 -2.69 18.06
N VAL A 107 -1.87 -1.96 16.93
CA VAL A 107 -1.32 -0.60 16.87
C VAL A 107 -2.11 0.35 17.78
N ALA A 108 -3.45 0.32 17.70
CA ALA A 108 -4.31 1.18 18.50
C ALA A 108 -4.28 0.85 19.99
N GLU A 109 -4.00 -0.39 20.38
CA GLU A 109 -3.83 -0.82 21.79
C GLU A 109 -2.63 -0.14 22.49
N LEU A 110 -1.65 0.34 21.71
CA LEU A 110 -0.49 1.05 22.24
C LEU A 110 -0.73 2.55 22.49
N ILE A 111 -1.87 3.09 22.09
CA ILE A 111 -2.26 4.48 22.34
C ILE A 111 -2.54 4.63 23.84
N ALA A 112 -1.72 5.43 24.53
CA ALA A 112 -1.83 5.60 25.98
C ALA A 112 -2.79 6.73 26.36
N ASP A 113 -2.80 7.83 25.59
CA ASP A 113 -3.69 8.97 25.81
C ASP A 113 -4.86 8.91 24.82
N SER A 114 -6.03 8.48 25.32
CA SER A 114 -7.27 8.41 24.54
C SER A 114 -8.00 9.75 24.41
N THR A 115 -7.59 10.76 25.14
CA THR A 115 -8.27 12.08 25.19
C THR A 115 -7.68 13.08 24.19
N SER A 116 -6.43 12.89 23.82
CA SER A 116 -5.73 13.76 22.86
C SER A 116 -5.85 13.26 21.43
N PRO A 117 -5.77 14.16 20.44
CA PRO A 117 -5.75 13.75 19.04
C PRO A 117 -4.59 12.81 18.73
N VAL A 118 -4.82 11.87 17.80
CA VAL A 118 -3.85 10.88 17.31
C VAL A 118 -3.53 11.21 15.85
N LEU A 119 -2.27 11.49 15.54
CA LEU A 119 -1.83 11.76 14.17
C LEU A 119 -1.44 10.46 13.47
N ASP A 120 -2.17 10.08 12.44
CA ASP A 120 -1.88 8.93 11.57
C ASP A 120 -1.10 9.40 10.35
N VAL A 121 0.22 9.18 10.38
CA VAL A 121 1.16 9.60 9.33
C VAL A 121 1.24 8.54 8.24
N GLY A 122 0.75 8.88 7.04
CA GLY A 122 0.57 7.92 5.96
C GLY A 122 -0.69 7.09 6.16
N CYS A 123 -1.81 7.75 6.34
CA CYS A 123 -3.11 7.15 6.74
C CYS A 123 -3.66 6.10 5.75
N GLY A 124 -3.05 5.94 4.59
CA GLY A 124 -3.51 5.01 3.56
C GLY A 124 -4.99 5.24 3.18
N MET A 125 -5.75 4.18 3.08
CA MET A 125 -7.19 4.24 2.77
C MET A 125 -8.07 4.38 4.04
N GLY A 126 -7.45 4.62 5.21
CA GLY A 126 -8.19 4.90 6.45
C GLY A 126 -8.58 3.67 7.27
N GLY A 127 -7.96 2.52 7.05
CA GLY A 127 -8.25 1.32 7.84
C GLY A 127 -7.96 1.50 9.32
N LEU A 128 -6.82 2.10 9.69
CA LEU A 128 -6.49 2.42 11.08
C LEU A 128 -7.40 3.53 11.64
N ILE A 129 -7.77 4.52 10.83
CA ILE A 129 -8.74 5.57 11.22
C ILE A 129 -10.05 4.94 11.65
N ARG A 130 -10.56 3.95 10.91
CA ARG A 130 -11.77 3.22 11.26
C ARG A 130 -11.69 2.57 12.64
N VAL A 131 -10.56 1.91 12.94
CA VAL A 131 -10.33 1.26 14.23
C VAL A 131 -10.27 2.29 15.36
N MET A 132 -9.58 3.41 15.14
CA MET A 132 -9.50 4.48 16.13
C MET A 132 -10.86 5.11 16.42
N LEU A 133 -11.65 5.40 15.38
CA LEU A 133 -13.03 5.93 15.56
C LEU A 133 -13.92 4.97 16.32
N ALA A 134 -13.85 3.65 16.03
CA ALA A 134 -14.61 2.62 16.75
C ALA A 134 -14.24 2.53 18.23
N LYS A 135 -13.02 2.94 18.60
CA LYS A 135 -12.55 3.04 19.99
C LYS A 135 -12.83 4.41 20.63
N GLY A 136 -13.55 5.31 19.96
CA GLY A 136 -13.84 6.66 20.46
C GLY A 136 -12.65 7.62 20.46
N LEU A 137 -11.57 7.28 19.74
CA LEU A 137 -10.39 8.13 19.61
C LEU A 137 -10.61 9.24 18.56
N SER A 138 -9.78 10.27 18.60
CA SER A 138 -9.82 11.42 17.70
C SER A 138 -8.67 11.38 16.68
N PRO A 139 -8.79 10.62 15.57
CA PRO A 139 -7.74 10.52 14.57
C PRO A 139 -7.63 11.81 13.73
N VAL A 140 -6.39 12.15 13.36
CA VAL A 140 -6.06 13.15 12.36
C VAL A 140 -5.28 12.44 11.25
N ALA A 141 -5.81 12.46 10.04
CA ALA A 141 -5.21 11.79 8.88
C ALA A 141 -4.17 12.69 8.23
N LEU A 142 -2.95 12.17 8.00
CA LEU A 142 -1.92 12.87 7.24
C LEU A 142 -1.45 12.01 6.08
N SER A 143 -1.51 12.54 4.86
CA SER A 143 -0.90 11.96 3.67
C SER A 143 -0.65 13.01 2.59
N PRO A 144 0.44 12.93 1.82
CA PRO A 144 0.63 13.71 0.60
C PRO A 144 -0.11 13.14 -0.62
N ASP A 145 -0.66 11.92 -0.53
CA ASP A 145 -1.33 11.23 -1.63
C ASP A 145 -2.78 11.67 -1.76
N ARG A 146 -3.10 12.30 -2.89
CA ARG A 146 -4.44 12.86 -3.15
C ARG A 146 -5.53 11.82 -3.28
N ASN A 147 -5.22 10.61 -3.75
CA ASN A 147 -6.23 9.55 -3.87
C ASN A 147 -6.60 9.02 -2.50
N GLN A 148 -5.62 8.79 -1.63
CA GLN A 148 -5.84 8.41 -0.24
C GLN A 148 -6.69 9.48 0.48
N ILE A 149 -6.28 10.75 0.38
CA ILE A 149 -7.02 11.86 1.01
C ILE A 149 -8.45 11.98 0.48
N ARG A 150 -8.66 11.84 -0.83
CA ARG A 150 -10.00 11.86 -1.41
C ARG A 150 -10.86 10.72 -0.87
N HIS A 151 -10.33 9.52 -0.78
CA HIS A 151 -11.02 8.36 -0.24
C HIS A 151 -11.36 8.56 1.25
N VAL A 152 -10.38 8.94 2.06
CA VAL A 152 -10.58 9.19 3.51
C VAL A 152 -11.61 10.29 3.74
N ARG A 153 -11.54 11.39 3.00
CA ARG A 153 -12.51 12.50 3.10
C ARG A 153 -13.93 12.08 2.76
N ALA A 154 -14.11 11.25 1.74
CA ALA A 154 -15.41 10.73 1.35
C ALA A 154 -15.99 9.75 2.39
N LYS A 155 -15.15 8.92 2.97
CA LYS A 155 -15.57 7.84 3.87
C LYS A 155 -15.68 8.28 5.33
N TYR A 156 -14.84 9.21 5.76
CA TYR A 156 -14.76 9.72 7.14
C TYR A 156 -14.83 11.25 7.16
N PRO A 157 -15.98 11.84 6.83
CA PRO A 157 -16.11 13.30 6.61
C PRO A 157 -15.85 14.15 7.87
N THR A 158 -15.90 13.55 9.06
CA THR A 158 -15.65 14.23 10.34
C THR A 158 -14.17 14.21 10.76
N VAL A 159 -13.32 13.44 10.06
CA VAL A 159 -11.92 13.32 10.39
C VAL A 159 -11.15 14.52 9.86
N THR A 160 -10.33 15.13 10.71
CA THR A 160 -9.42 16.19 10.30
C THR A 160 -8.34 15.62 9.38
N ILE A 161 -8.10 16.29 8.25
CA ILE A 161 -7.14 15.85 7.24
C ILE A 161 -6.06 16.92 7.04
N VAL A 162 -4.81 16.47 7.04
CA VAL A 162 -3.62 17.28 6.76
C VAL A 162 -2.99 16.75 5.46
N GLU A 163 -3.27 17.43 4.34
CA GLU A 163 -2.82 17.02 3.00
C GLU A 163 -1.41 17.55 2.72
N THR A 164 -0.39 16.92 3.31
CA THR A 164 1.01 17.31 3.16
C THR A 164 1.95 16.13 3.47
N LYS A 165 3.25 16.30 3.18
CA LYS A 165 4.29 15.42 3.74
C LYS A 165 4.43 15.68 5.23
N PHE A 166 4.85 14.67 5.97
CA PHE A 166 5.07 14.82 7.40
C PHE A 166 6.09 15.92 7.72
N GLU A 167 7.19 16.01 6.98
CA GLU A 167 8.24 16.99 7.18
C GLU A 167 7.83 18.43 6.85
N ASP A 168 6.70 18.61 6.17
CA ASP A 168 6.19 19.92 5.73
C ASP A 168 4.90 20.32 6.49
N ILE A 169 4.57 19.63 7.58
CA ILE A 169 3.40 19.93 8.43
C ILE A 169 3.54 21.36 9.03
N PRO A 170 2.48 22.19 8.96
CA PRO A 170 2.53 23.56 9.51
C PRO A 170 2.62 23.50 11.05
N LEU A 171 3.81 23.84 11.60
CA LEU A 171 4.10 23.68 13.02
C LEU A 171 3.19 24.52 13.92
N ASP A 172 2.88 25.76 13.53
CA ASP A 172 2.13 26.70 14.36
C ASP A 172 0.74 26.18 14.75
N GLU A 173 0.14 25.35 13.90
CA GLU A 173 -1.18 24.76 14.14
C GLU A 173 -1.12 23.41 14.87
N HIS A 174 0.06 22.79 14.94
CA HIS A 174 0.21 21.40 15.36
C HIS A 174 1.17 21.18 16.53
N ILE A 175 1.86 22.24 17.03
CA ILE A 175 2.79 22.13 18.15
C ILE A 175 2.09 21.63 19.42
N HIS A 176 2.68 20.61 20.07
CA HIS A 176 2.16 19.99 21.31
C HIS A 176 0.66 19.61 21.24
N ARG A 177 0.19 19.23 20.07
CA ARG A 177 -1.23 18.92 19.84
C ARG A 177 -1.57 17.47 20.06
N TYR A 178 -0.65 16.55 19.74
CA TYR A 178 -0.93 15.13 19.67
C TYR A 178 -0.51 14.37 20.91
N GLY A 179 -1.39 13.50 21.45
CA GLY A 179 -1.03 12.53 22.47
C GLY A 179 -0.25 11.35 21.88
N THR A 180 -0.53 11.03 20.62
CA THR A 180 0.13 9.94 19.90
C THR A 180 0.36 10.32 18.43
N ILE A 181 1.52 9.93 17.89
CA ILE A 181 1.81 9.91 16.47
C ILE A 181 2.00 8.46 16.05
N ILE A 182 1.37 8.06 14.96
CA ILE A 182 1.49 6.69 14.41
C ILE A 182 2.13 6.74 13.03
N THR A 183 3.11 5.86 12.81
CA THR A 183 3.71 5.57 11.50
C THR A 183 3.56 4.07 11.24
N SER A 184 2.44 3.66 10.65
CA SER A 184 2.20 2.27 10.27
C SER A 184 2.44 2.09 8.78
N GLU A 185 3.46 1.30 8.40
CA GLU A 185 3.93 1.06 7.04
C GLU A 185 4.37 2.34 6.27
N SER A 186 4.62 3.42 7.01
CA SER A 186 4.95 4.73 6.46
C SER A 186 6.30 5.28 6.94
N LEU A 187 6.89 4.69 7.98
CA LEU A 187 8.17 5.11 8.55
C LEU A 187 9.30 5.12 7.50
N ARG A 188 9.30 4.13 6.61
CA ARG A 188 10.30 4.00 5.53
C ARG A 188 10.40 5.19 4.57
N TYR A 189 9.37 6.03 4.52
CA TYR A 189 9.32 7.22 3.66
C TYR A 189 9.79 8.50 4.39
N LEU A 190 9.91 8.47 5.71
CA LEU A 190 10.33 9.61 6.52
C LEU A 190 11.85 9.70 6.60
N LYS A 191 12.39 10.90 6.69
CA LYS A 191 13.80 11.14 6.99
C LYS A 191 13.97 11.33 8.49
N LEU A 192 14.49 10.34 9.21
CA LEU A 192 14.59 10.36 10.68
C LEU A 192 15.30 11.59 11.23
N ASP A 193 16.31 12.14 10.52
CA ASP A 193 17.00 13.37 10.95
C ASP A 193 16.06 14.57 11.06
N ARG A 194 15.02 14.61 10.23
CA ARG A 194 14.00 15.67 10.24
C ARG A 194 12.76 15.24 11.05
N ALA A 195 12.40 13.96 10.96
CA ALA A 195 11.18 13.44 11.59
C ALA A 195 11.28 13.40 13.13
N LEU A 196 12.39 12.95 13.72
CA LEU A 196 12.51 12.83 15.18
C LEU A 196 12.37 14.18 15.91
N PRO A 197 13.09 15.26 15.52
CA PRO A 197 12.88 16.57 16.13
C PRO A 197 11.45 17.10 15.93
N LEU A 198 10.85 16.83 14.76
CA LEU A 198 9.50 17.26 14.43
C LEU A 198 8.47 16.53 15.29
N MET A 199 8.56 15.22 15.42
CA MET A 199 7.70 14.42 16.31
C MET A 199 7.75 14.94 17.75
N GLY A 200 8.96 15.28 18.25
CA GLY A 200 9.12 15.83 19.59
C GLY A 200 8.45 17.19 19.80
N LYS A 201 8.28 17.99 18.71
CA LYS A 201 7.55 19.27 18.76
C LYS A 201 6.04 19.10 18.64
N LEU A 202 5.59 18.10 17.90
CA LEU A 202 4.17 17.85 17.65
C LEU A 202 3.49 17.12 18.81
N LEU A 203 4.24 16.28 19.52
CA LEU A 203 3.74 15.53 20.67
C LEU A 203 3.59 16.43 21.89
N LYS A 204 2.56 16.18 22.67
CA LYS A 204 2.42 16.68 24.03
C LYS A 204 3.53 16.12 24.92
N PRO A 205 3.88 16.79 26.05
CA PRO A 205 4.73 16.18 27.07
C PRO A 205 4.18 14.80 27.47
N GLY A 206 5.04 13.77 27.47
CA GLY A 206 4.63 12.38 27.73
C GLY A 206 3.90 11.70 26.57
N GLY A 207 3.78 12.35 25.42
CA GLY A 207 3.18 11.79 24.23
C GLY A 207 4.01 10.65 23.62
N ARG A 208 3.38 9.80 22.84
CA ARG A 208 3.95 8.55 22.34
C ARG A 208 4.06 8.53 20.81
N TRP A 209 5.17 8.03 20.30
CA TRP A 209 5.30 7.63 18.91
C TRP A 209 5.16 6.12 18.79
N ILE A 210 4.24 5.66 17.96
CA ILE A 210 4.03 4.25 17.61
C ILE A 210 4.48 4.05 16.19
N ALA A 211 5.35 3.06 15.94
CA ALA A 211 5.80 2.70 14.60
C ALA A 211 5.56 1.21 14.36
N CYS A 212 5.00 0.88 13.21
CA CYS A 212 4.95 -0.49 12.75
C CYS A 212 5.43 -0.55 11.30
N ASP A 213 6.58 -1.18 11.06
CA ASP A 213 7.17 -1.22 9.72
C ASP A 213 8.14 -2.41 9.58
N SER A 214 8.52 -2.67 8.33
CA SER A 214 9.56 -3.62 7.98
C SER A 214 10.94 -2.96 8.05
N PHE A 215 11.84 -3.57 8.81
CA PHE A 215 13.23 -3.16 8.94
C PHE A 215 14.13 -4.21 8.31
N ARG A 216 15.16 -3.79 7.58
CA ARG A 216 16.14 -4.70 6.99
C ARG A 216 17.06 -5.29 8.04
N VAL A 217 17.43 -6.55 7.84
CA VAL A 217 18.50 -7.24 8.57
C VAL A 217 19.70 -7.35 7.64
N GLY A 218 20.85 -6.78 8.01
CA GLY A 218 22.06 -6.77 7.19
C GLY A 218 22.31 -5.48 6.42
N GLU A 219 23.46 -5.39 5.74
CA GLU A 219 23.99 -4.15 5.14
C GLU A 219 23.60 -3.91 3.68
N GLU A 220 22.70 -4.69 3.11
CA GLU A 220 22.35 -4.58 1.69
C GLU A 220 21.73 -3.20 1.38
N ARG A 221 22.50 -2.32 0.72
CA ARG A 221 22.15 -0.89 0.49
C ARG A 221 21.11 -0.64 -0.61
N SER A 222 20.65 -1.67 -1.31
CA SER A 222 19.86 -1.50 -2.54
C SER A 222 18.34 -1.36 -2.35
N ARG A 223 17.82 -1.44 -1.13
CA ARG A 223 16.37 -1.44 -0.85
C ARG A 223 15.95 -0.29 0.05
N SER A 224 14.71 0.19 -0.11
CA SER A 224 14.10 1.20 0.75
C SER A 224 13.91 0.69 2.20
N GLY A 225 13.79 1.60 3.15
CA GLY A 225 13.59 1.31 4.57
C GLY A 225 14.88 1.35 5.39
N TYR A 226 14.73 1.25 6.69
CA TYR A 226 15.82 1.35 7.65
C TYR A 226 16.42 -0.02 7.95
N VAL A 227 17.74 -0.05 8.23
CA VAL A 227 18.40 -1.22 8.83
C VAL A 227 18.07 -1.23 10.31
N TRP A 228 17.61 -2.36 10.85
CA TRP A 228 17.18 -2.47 12.25
C TRP A 228 18.27 -2.02 13.25
N ALA A 229 19.48 -2.53 13.10
CA ALA A 229 20.58 -2.19 13.97
C ALA A 229 20.96 -0.69 13.96
N ASP A 230 20.80 -0.02 12.80
CA ASP A 230 21.04 1.41 12.66
C ASP A 230 19.93 2.23 13.30
N PHE A 231 18.68 1.81 13.08
CA PHE A 231 17.52 2.43 13.72
C PHE A 231 17.61 2.32 15.24
N GLU A 232 17.86 1.13 15.77
CA GLU A 232 17.98 0.89 17.21
C GLU A 232 19.11 1.72 17.83
N ARG A 233 20.32 1.72 17.22
CA ARG A 233 21.45 2.57 17.68
C ARG A 233 21.10 4.04 17.67
N ARG A 234 20.34 4.49 16.68
CA ARG A 234 19.92 5.87 16.58
C ARG A 234 18.94 6.24 17.68
N MET A 235 17.98 5.38 17.97
CA MET A 235 17.02 5.59 19.06
C MET A 235 17.73 5.66 20.41
N VAL A 236 18.67 4.74 20.70
CA VAL A 236 19.48 4.74 21.93
C VAL A 236 20.31 6.02 22.11
N ARG A 237 20.76 6.65 21.01
CA ARG A 237 21.53 7.90 21.02
C ARG A 237 20.68 9.16 21.01
N SER A 238 19.38 9.02 20.88
CA SER A 238 18.41 10.11 20.85
C SER A 238 17.70 10.27 22.20
N ASP A 239 16.87 11.30 22.31
CA ASP A 239 16.00 11.53 23.47
C ASP A 239 14.77 10.62 23.48
N TRP A 240 14.83 9.48 22.76
CA TRP A 240 13.72 8.56 22.65
C TRP A 240 14.04 7.23 23.31
N ARG A 241 13.10 6.70 24.08
CA ARG A 241 13.19 5.38 24.71
C ARG A 241 12.10 4.46 24.17
N PHE A 242 12.42 3.20 23.95
CA PHE A 242 11.43 2.18 23.68
C PHE A 242 10.62 1.85 24.95
N VAL A 243 9.30 1.90 24.85
CA VAL A 243 8.37 1.41 25.86
C VAL A 243 7.70 0.10 25.44
N CYS A 244 7.74 -0.20 24.14
CA CYS A 244 7.33 -1.48 23.58
C CYS A 244 8.18 -1.82 22.36
N GLN A 245 8.63 -3.08 22.27
CA GLN A 245 9.26 -3.68 21.10
C GLN A 245 8.69 -5.08 20.93
N ARG A 246 7.99 -5.32 19.83
CA ARG A 246 7.44 -6.64 19.49
C ARG A 246 7.84 -7.00 18.08
N ASP A 247 8.40 -8.19 17.91
CA ASP A 247 8.70 -8.76 16.59
C ASP A 247 7.46 -9.50 16.07
N HIS A 248 6.81 -8.91 15.08
CA HIS A 248 5.65 -9.47 14.40
C HIS A 248 6.03 -10.17 13.08
N THR A 249 7.31 -10.39 12.83
CA THR A 249 7.79 -11.05 11.60
C THR A 249 7.07 -12.38 11.36
N PRO A 250 6.95 -13.30 12.33
CA PRO A 250 6.23 -14.56 12.10
C PRO A 250 4.76 -14.34 11.74
N ASN A 251 4.11 -13.34 12.33
CA ASN A 251 2.68 -13.10 12.20
C ASN A 251 2.26 -12.49 10.85
N VAL A 252 3.20 -11.91 10.08
CA VAL A 252 2.94 -11.39 8.72
C VAL A 252 3.24 -12.44 7.64
N VAL A 253 3.99 -13.49 7.98
CA VAL A 253 4.39 -14.54 7.05
C VAL A 253 3.22 -15.24 6.36
N PRO A 254 2.07 -15.54 7.02
CA PRO A 254 0.92 -16.15 6.35
C PRO A 254 0.40 -15.32 5.17
N THR A 255 0.33 -13.98 5.30
CA THR A 255 -0.02 -13.10 4.17
C THR A 255 0.97 -13.24 3.02
N LEU A 256 2.27 -13.24 3.32
CA LEU A 256 3.31 -13.37 2.30
C LEU A 256 3.23 -14.74 1.59
N ARG A 257 3.02 -15.83 2.34
CA ARG A 257 2.82 -17.18 1.78
C ARG A 257 1.61 -17.21 0.84
N PHE A 258 0.49 -16.62 1.26
CA PHE A 258 -0.71 -16.54 0.44
C PHE A 258 -0.48 -15.76 -0.86
N VAL A 259 0.08 -14.56 -0.79
CA VAL A 259 0.37 -13.73 -1.96
C VAL A 259 1.41 -14.40 -2.88
N TYR A 260 2.42 -15.04 -2.31
CA TYR A 260 3.46 -15.75 -3.06
C TYR A 260 2.88 -16.97 -3.80
N MET A 261 2.03 -17.76 -3.15
CA MET A 261 1.33 -18.89 -3.77
C MET A 261 0.45 -18.40 -4.95
N TRP A 262 -0.39 -17.40 -4.74
CA TRP A 262 -1.23 -16.83 -5.81
C TRP A 262 -0.40 -16.29 -6.97
N GLY A 263 0.72 -15.64 -6.66
CA GLY A 263 1.65 -15.13 -7.66
C GLY A 263 2.27 -16.24 -8.51
N ASN A 264 2.75 -17.32 -7.87
CA ASN A 264 3.40 -18.43 -8.58
C ASN A 264 2.43 -19.36 -9.29
N ASP A 265 1.31 -19.69 -8.63
CA ASP A 265 0.42 -20.77 -9.10
C ASP A 265 -0.68 -20.27 -10.04
N ILE A 266 -1.00 -18.97 -9.98
CA ILE A 266 -2.08 -18.37 -10.78
C ILE A 266 -1.56 -17.25 -11.68
N ALA A 267 -0.95 -16.20 -11.12
CA ALA A 267 -0.58 -15.01 -11.89
C ALA A 267 0.51 -15.33 -12.94
N ARG A 268 1.61 -15.96 -12.53
CA ARG A 268 2.72 -16.33 -13.42
C ARG A 268 2.29 -17.28 -14.56
N PRO A 269 1.58 -18.41 -14.31
CA PRO A 269 1.05 -19.25 -15.39
C PRO A 269 0.06 -18.53 -16.28
N GLY A 270 -0.80 -17.67 -15.73
CA GLY A 270 -1.76 -16.87 -16.49
C GLY A 270 -1.10 -15.92 -17.48
N VAL A 271 -0.08 -15.17 -17.01
CA VAL A 271 0.73 -14.29 -17.85
C VAL A 271 1.46 -15.06 -18.95
N ARG A 272 2.10 -16.19 -18.60
CA ARG A 272 2.77 -17.06 -19.58
C ARG A 272 1.79 -17.63 -20.61
N PHE A 273 0.60 -18.01 -20.18
CA PHE A 273 -0.45 -18.48 -21.08
C PHE A 273 -0.88 -17.37 -22.06
N ALA A 274 -1.11 -16.14 -21.56
CA ALA A 274 -1.49 -15.01 -22.40
C ALA A 274 -0.44 -14.72 -23.48
N PHE A 275 0.84 -14.71 -23.12
CA PHE A 275 1.95 -14.47 -24.07
C PHE A 275 2.11 -15.62 -25.05
N ARG A 276 1.99 -16.89 -24.65
CA ARG A 276 1.98 -18.04 -25.58
C ARG A 276 0.82 -17.96 -26.56
N LYS A 277 -0.37 -17.53 -26.10
CA LYS A 277 -1.52 -17.33 -26.96
C LYS A 277 -1.29 -16.20 -27.97
N LEU A 278 -0.66 -15.09 -27.53
CA LEU A 278 -0.25 -13.99 -28.41
C LEU A 278 0.75 -14.48 -29.46
N GLN A 279 1.79 -15.21 -29.07
CA GLN A 279 2.79 -15.77 -29.97
C GLN A 279 2.18 -16.69 -31.05
N ARG A 280 1.25 -17.56 -30.63
CA ARG A 280 0.59 -18.49 -31.56
C ARG A 280 -0.38 -17.79 -32.54
N LYS A 281 -1.16 -16.83 -32.03
CA LYS A 281 -2.20 -16.15 -32.85
C LYS A 281 -1.67 -14.96 -33.62
N HIS A 282 -0.66 -14.27 -33.09
CA HIS A 282 -0.13 -13.03 -33.65
C HIS A 282 1.39 -12.99 -33.55
N PRO A 283 2.12 -13.89 -34.24
CA PRO A 283 3.58 -14.02 -34.09
C PRO A 283 4.35 -12.74 -34.43
N ARG A 284 3.85 -11.96 -35.41
CA ARG A 284 4.47 -10.65 -35.74
C ARG A 284 4.32 -9.62 -34.60
N ALA A 285 3.15 -9.57 -33.98
CA ALA A 285 2.93 -8.70 -32.83
C ALA A 285 3.77 -9.15 -31.62
N TYR A 286 3.88 -10.45 -31.40
CA TYR A 286 4.74 -10.98 -30.34
C TYR A 286 6.20 -10.57 -30.55
N TYR A 287 6.73 -10.71 -31.75
CA TYR A 287 8.10 -10.31 -32.08
C TYR A 287 8.34 -8.81 -31.83
N ILE A 288 7.39 -7.95 -32.22
CA ILE A 288 7.49 -6.49 -31.99
C ILE A 288 7.48 -6.14 -30.48
N LEU A 289 6.80 -6.96 -29.68
CA LEU A 289 6.62 -6.74 -28.23
C LEU A 289 7.57 -7.57 -27.35
N GLU A 290 8.51 -8.30 -27.94
CA GLU A 290 9.37 -9.26 -27.24
C GLU A 290 10.11 -8.65 -26.05
N GLU A 291 10.75 -7.49 -26.22
CA GLU A 291 11.43 -6.78 -25.13
C GLU A 291 10.46 -6.34 -24.02
N VAL A 292 9.26 -5.93 -24.39
CA VAL A 292 8.22 -5.55 -23.40
C VAL A 292 7.74 -6.77 -22.62
N ILE A 293 7.57 -7.90 -23.29
CA ILE A 293 7.16 -9.18 -22.70
C ILE A 293 8.24 -9.67 -21.71
N GLU A 294 9.52 -9.59 -22.12
CA GLU A 294 10.64 -9.94 -21.23
C GLU A 294 10.69 -9.00 -20.01
N ALA A 295 10.51 -7.70 -20.21
CA ALA A 295 10.45 -6.74 -19.11
C ALA A 295 9.29 -7.02 -18.15
N ILE A 296 8.11 -7.40 -18.65
CA ILE A 296 6.95 -7.78 -17.81
C ILE A 296 7.26 -9.04 -17.01
N ASN A 297 7.82 -10.08 -17.64
CA ASN A 297 8.19 -11.33 -16.95
C ASN A 297 9.26 -11.05 -15.88
N GLY A 298 10.29 -10.27 -16.20
CA GLY A 298 11.34 -9.91 -15.25
C GLY A 298 10.81 -9.12 -14.05
N ARG A 299 9.87 -8.18 -14.25
CA ARG A 299 9.20 -7.46 -13.17
C ARG A 299 8.33 -8.38 -12.31
N LEU A 300 7.61 -9.31 -12.93
CA LEU A 300 6.80 -10.29 -12.21
C LEU A 300 7.68 -11.14 -11.30
N ASP A 301 8.81 -11.65 -11.81
CA ASP A 301 9.75 -12.45 -11.04
C ASP A 301 10.38 -11.64 -9.88
N GLN A 302 10.77 -10.39 -10.12
CA GLN A 302 11.27 -9.48 -9.07
C GLN A 302 10.22 -9.21 -7.99
N ASN A 303 8.97 -8.93 -8.39
CA ASN A 303 7.90 -8.68 -7.43
C ASN A 303 7.58 -9.91 -6.59
N LEU A 304 7.62 -11.11 -7.19
CA LEU A 304 7.45 -12.37 -6.46
C LEU A 304 8.59 -12.63 -5.48
N ASP A 305 9.85 -12.29 -5.84
CA ASP A 305 10.99 -12.40 -4.91
C ASP A 305 10.81 -11.48 -3.68
N LEU A 306 10.21 -10.29 -3.87
CA LEU A 306 9.93 -9.36 -2.76
C LEU A 306 8.94 -9.91 -1.73
N VAL A 307 7.96 -10.69 -2.18
CA VAL A 307 6.93 -11.29 -1.32
C VAL A 307 7.24 -12.75 -0.98
N ASN A 308 8.40 -13.27 -1.37
CA ASN A 308 8.86 -14.60 -0.98
C ASN A 308 9.01 -14.66 0.55
N PRO A 309 8.28 -15.53 1.25
CA PRO A 309 8.25 -15.55 2.72
C PRO A 309 9.62 -15.87 3.34
N ASP A 310 10.37 -16.81 2.77
CA ASP A 310 11.68 -17.21 3.29
C ASP A 310 12.70 -16.09 3.08
N ALA A 311 12.69 -15.47 1.90
CA ALA A 311 13.53 -14.32 1.61
C ALA A 311 13.18 -13.12 2.50
N PHE A 312 11.90 -12.91 2.79
CA PHE A 312 11.46 -11.84 3.68
C PHE A 312 11.99 -12.05 5.10
N VAL A 313 11.78 -13.23 5.69
CA VAL A 313 12.24 -13.56 7.05
C VAL A 313 13.76 -13.49 7.18
N ALA A 314 14.49 -13.92 6.15
CA ALA A 314 15.96 -13.84 6.15
C ALA A 314 16.50 -12.41 6.08
N ARG A 315 15.76 -11.48 5.49
CA ARG A 315 16.24 -10.13 5.17
C ARG A 315 15.55 -9.01 5.94
N ASN A 316 14.44 -9.30 6.62
CA ASN A 316 13.63 -8.28 7.29
C ASN A 316 13.15 -8.74 8.66
N LYS A 317 12.89 -7.75 9.51
CA LYS A 317 12.07 -7.85 10.72
C LYS A 317 10.88 -6.93 10.58
N TYR A 318 9.71 -7.41 10.95
CA TYR A 318 8.49 -6.60 10.99
C TYR A 318 8.18 -6.25 12.45
N MET A 319 8.44 -4.99 12.83
CA MET A 319 8.46 -4.58 14.22
C MET A 319 7.29 -3.67 14.56
N LEU A 320 6.60 -3.96 15.66
CA LEU A 320 5.68 -3.05 16.31
C LEU A 320 6.39 -2.40 17.51
N LEU A 321 6.50 -1.09 17.47
CA LEU A 321 7.30 -0.30 18.39
C LEU A 321 6.43 0.79 19.03
N ALA A 322 6.65 1.07 20.31
CA ALA A 322 6.18 2.30 20.93
C ALA A 322 7.36 2.98 21.62
N MET A 323 7.46 4.28 21.44
CA MET A 323 8.57 5.09 21.91
C MET A 323 8.03 6.36 22.57
N GLU A 324 8.70 6.79 23.62
CA GLU A 324 8.42 8.03 24.34
C GLU A 324 9.68 8.89 24.37
N LYS A 325 9.50 10.21 24.35
CA LYS A 325 10.61 11.13 24.51
C LYS A 325 11.02 11.15 25.99
N THR A 326 12.32 10.98 26.27
CA THR A 326 12.86 11.22 27.59
C THR A 326 12.81 12.73 27.87
N SER A 327 12.20 13.11 28.98
CA SER A 327 12.11 14.49 29.43
C SER A 327 13.48 15.10 29.69
#